data_93644c46c589a087979504d721e0f793
#
_entry.id   93644c46c589a087979504d721e0f793
#
_cell.length_a   1.000
_cell.length_b   1.000
_cell.length_c   1.000
_cell.angle_alpha   90.00
_cell.angle_beta   90.00
_cell.angle_gamma   90.00
#
_symmetry.space_group_name_H-M   'P 1'
#
loop_
_entity.id
_entity.type
_entity.pdbx_description
1 polymer ?
#
loop_
_entity_poly.entity_id
_entity_poly.type
_entity_poly.pdbx_seq_one_letter_code
_entity_poly.pdbx_strand_id
1 'polypeptide(L)'
;RLVEQVRESSGEEDQDASGANTLAEKLGAPDRFHAENVYSDRFIMTADAEIILPNVEALPTVRVIPADFSQETVDRLYDYLVGDTVMYEMTSLRSKADIEAELIDWKQTLSDPNASPEQKAQAEEKIAELTGQYAAAPETMQYERGNPTIRELESRDFTSGKLQYTYMGVKLTEEPGHMDTSGKYFEVHQNNTGGEIIKTENVGGFSVVDTASRGARFYYTNTALLESALGGTGGRSFEVGKITQEEWEKAGYGFAGMGPDEASAAVNDLLSAAGIHNLTVSSVEMWLHTSYDAGYSLNGDSYEAYQAAEQEILSGKHNDKITGATYRVYCVRQVSGVDVTSDTLSSYLDDSYGKQWYYETFTADVCKDGIYCVSWVSPYEITETIAADTKLLPFMDVERTIHQMFRASHDPGPDAAALFEYEVDRLVLSLRRIAEPGGVESGLLVPVWDVYGVAWITYPGEPKMSASGAASLLTINAIDGSVIDLSKGY
;
A
#
# COMPACT_ATOMS: atom_id res chain seq x y z
N ARG A 1 5.81 -30.21 4.46
CA ARG A 1 6.38 -30.41 5.80
C ARG A 1 5.59 -29.64 6.86
N LEU A 2 5.44 -28.29 6.74
CA LEU A 2 4.67 -27.48 7.72
C LEU A 2 3.21 -27.94 7.82
N VAL A 3 2.53 -28.15 6.69
CA VAL A 3 1.15 -28.65 6.63
C VAL A 3 1.00 -30.02 7.32
N GLU A 4 1.95 -30.92 7.10
CA GLU A 4 1.95 -32.22 7.77
C GLU A 4 2.17 -32.09 9.28
N GLN A 5 3.12 -31.26 9.70
CA GLN A 5 3.37 -30.94 11.10
C GLN A 5 2.13 -30.36 11.80
N VAL A 6 1.45 -29.40 11.16
CA VAL A 6 0.23 -28.80 11.69
C VAL A 6 -0.89 -29.84 11.83
N ARG A 7 -1.11 -30.69 10.79
CA ARG A 7 -2.12 -31.74 10.84
C ARG A 7 -1.85 -32.79 11.91
N GLU A 8 -0.60 -33.20 12.06
CA GLU A 8 -0.20 -34.20 13.06
C GLU A 8 -0.38 -33.64 14.49
N SER A 9 0.04 -32.39 14.72
CA SER A 9 -0.03 -31.77 16.05
C SER A 9 -1.46 -31.38 16.47
N SER A 10 -2.35 -31.07 15.52
CA SER A 10 -3.77 -30.75 15.81
C SER A 10 -4.67 -31.99 15.99
N GLY A 11 -4.18 -33.19 15.69
CA GLY A 11 -4.88 -34.45 15.92
C GLY A 11 -4.67 -35.08 17.30
N GLU A 12 -3.71 -34.57 18.08
CA GLU A 12 -3.51 -34.99 19.47
C GLU A 12 -4.43 -34.18 20.39
N GLU A 13 -5.63 -34.72 20.70
CA GLU A 13 -6.49 -34.17 21.74
C GLU A 13 -5.74 -34.22 23.09
N ASP A 14 -5.35 -33.06 23.61
CA ASP A 14 -4.94 -32.92 24.99
C ASP A 14 -6.16 -33.19 25.91
N GLN A 15 -6.30 -34.40 26.39
CA GLN A 15 -7.40 -34.85 27.23
C GLN A 15 -7.42 -34.23 28.66
N ASP A 16 -6.53 -33.27 28.95
CA ASP A 16 -6.38 -32.69 30.30
C ASP A 16 -6.85 -31.23 30.44
N ALA A 17 -7.44 -30.59 29.42
CA ALA A 17 -7.89 -29.21 29.52
C ALA A 17 -9.35 -29.08 29.99
N SER A 18 -9.64 -29.38 31.23
CA SER A 18 -10.94 -29.12 31.89
C SER A 18 -11.00 -27.75 32.60
N GLY A 19 -10.39 -26.71 32.04
CA GLY A 19 -10.51 -25.34 32.53
C GLY A 19 -10.39 -24.42 31.29
N ALA A 20 -11.28 -23.42 31.18
CA ALA A 20 -11.19 -22.44 30.08
C ALA A 20 -9.98 -21.53 30.33
N ASN A 21 -8.78 -21.98 29.94
CA ASN A 21 -7.58 -21.16 29.97
C ASN A 21 -7.65 -20.16 28.82
N THR A 22 -7.39 -18.92 29.12
CA THR A 22 -7.21 -17.89 28.07
C THR A 22 -6.04 -18.23 27.14
N LEU A 23 -6.00 -17.65 25.96
CA LEU A 23 -4.88 -17.84 25.04
C LEU A 23 -3.53 -17.43 25.69
N ALA A 24 -3.52 -16.37 26.50
CA ALA A 24 -2.35 -15.95 27.27
C ALA A 24 -1.85 -17.03 28.24
N GLU A 25 -2.77 -17.67 28.95
CA GLU A 25 -2.43 -18.77 29.89
C GLU A 25 -1.91 -20.00 29.13
N LYS A 26 -2.53 -20.37 28.02
CA LYS A 26 -2.09 -21.49 27.16
C LYS A 26 -0.66 -21.28 26.64
N LEU A 27 -0.32 -20.06 26.26
CA LEU A 27 0.99 -19.70 25.74
C LEU A 27 2.02 -19.37 26.83
N GLY A 28 1.58 -19.12 28.06
CA GLY A 28 2.43 -18.57 29.10
C GLY A 28 2.94 -17.17 28.76
N ALA A 29 2.16 -16.39 28.01
CA ALA A 29 2.52 -15.05 27.62
C ALA A 29 2.24 -14.05 28.74
N PRO A 30 3.22 -13.21 29.14
CA PRO A 30 3.00 -12.13 30.08
C PRO A 30 2.26 -10.96 29.44
N ASP A 31 1.80 -10.00 30.24
CA ASP A 31 1.17 -8.78 29.71
C ASP A 31 2.18 -7.88 28.96
N ARG A 32 3.44 -7.93 29.37
CA ARG A 32 4.52 -7.14 28.76
C ARG A 32 5.80 -7.95 28.63
N PHE A 33 6.52 -7.66 27.55
CA PHE A 33 7.87 -8.18 27.30
C PHE A 33 8.91 -7.11 27.59
N HIS A 34 9.88 -7.43 28.44
CA HIS A 34 10.96 -6.54 28.83
C HIS A 34 12.31 -7.13 28.44
N ALA A 35 13.13 -6.35 27.75
CA ALA A 35 14.49 -6.74 27.41
C ALA A 35 15.42 -5.52 27.34
N GLU A 36 16.68 -5.74 27.67
CA GLU A 36 17.77 -4.79 27.45
C GLU A 36 18.99 -5.59 26.97
N ASN A 37 19.24 -5.51 25.67
CA ASN A 37 20.32 -6.25 25.02
C ASN A 37 21.33 -5.28 24.40
N VAL A 38 22.53 -5.23 24.95
CA VAL A 38 23.66 -4.54 24.37
C VAL A 38 24.51 -5.57 23.64
N TYR A 39 24.30 -5.68 22.34
CA TYR A 39 25.03 -6.65 21.51
C TYR A 39 26.44 -6.17 21.19
N SER A 40 26.61 -4.85 21.04
CA SER A 40 27.90 -4.18 20.89
C SER A 40 27.78 -2.70 21.29
N ASP A 41 28.87 -1.95 21.24
CA ASP A 41 28.87 -0.49 21.41
C ASP A 41 28.15 0.27 20.26
N ARG A 42 27.76 -0.44 19.22
CA ARG A 42 27.04 0.07 18.04
C ARG A 42 25.70 -0.56 17.77
N PHE A 43 25.27 -1.50 18.60
CA PHE A 43 24.03 -2.21 18.40
C PHE A 43 23.34 -2.54 19.74
N ILE A 44 22.21 -1.89 19.96
CA ILE A 44 21.43 -2.00 21.21
C ILE A 44 19.96 -2.30 20.83
N MET A 45 19.35 -3.19 21.59
CA MET A 45 17.90 -3.42 21.55
C MET A 45 17.32 -3.31 22.94
N THR A 46 16.33 -2.46 23.10
CA THR A 46 15.52 -2.34 24.32
C THR A 46 14.07 -2.70 23.99
N ALA A 47 13.39 -3.30 24.97
CA ALA A 47 11.98 -3.59 24.87
C ALA A 47 11.28 -3.26 26.19
N ASP A 48 10.21 -2.52 26.10
CA ASP A 48 9.15 -2.40 27.08
C ASP A 48 7.82 -2.53 26.31
N ALA A 49 7.59 -3.73 25.82
CA ALA A 49 6.61 -4.02 24.78
C ALA A 49 5.31 -4.57 25.34
N GLU A 50 4.19 -4.04 24.90
CA GLU A 50 2.88 -4.63 25.13
C GLU A 50 2.73 -5.93 24.34
N ILE A 51 2.16 -6.97 24.95
CA ILE A 51 1.83 -8.22 24.26
C ILE A 51 0.36 -8.19 23.90
N ILE A 52 0.10 -8.15 22.58
CA ILE A 52 -1.25 -8.06 22.02
C ILE A 52 -1.65 -9.43 21.46
N LEU A 53 -2.68 -10.01 22.07
CA LEU A 53 -3.25 -11.29 21.67
C LEU A 53 -4.65 -11.08 21.07
N PRO A 54 -5.04 -11.85 20.04
CA PRO A 54 -6.41 -11.82 19.55
C PRO A 54 -7.37 -12.39 20.61
N ASN A 55 -8.58 -11.86 20.66
CA ASN A 55 -9.61 -12.31 21.60
C ASN A 55 -10.32 -13.57 21.07
N VAL A 56 -9.56 -14.66 20.94
CA VAL A 56 -10.04 -15.97 20.49
C VAL A 56 -9.44 -17.09 21.34
N GLU A 57 -10.05 -18.26 21.31
CA GLU A 57 -9.56 -19.43 22.06
C GLU A 57 -8.46 -20.20 21.28
N ALA A 58 -8.44 -20.07 19.96
CA ALA A 58 -7.55 -20.80 19.07
C ALA A 58 -7.25 -20.01 17.80
N LEU A 59 -6.08 -20.24 17.22
CA LEU A 59 -5.69 -19.64 15.94
C LEU A 59 -5.68 -20.70 14.83
N PRO A 60 -6.30 -20.41 13.69
CA PRO A 60 -6.32 -21.34 12.56
C PRO A 60 -5.03 -21.30 11.75
N THR A 61 -4.78 -22.37 11.02
CA THR A 61 -3.92 -22.37 9.83
C THR A 61 -4.79 -22.72 8.62
N VAL A 62 -4.78 -21.85 7.62
CA VAL A 62 -5.61 -22.02 6.42
C VAL A 62 -4.77 -21.88 5.15
N ARG A 63 -5.22 -22.58 4.07
CA ARG A 63 -4.64 -22.38 2.75
C ARG A 63 -5.42 -21.33 1.99
N VAL A 64 -4.68 -20.48 1.28
CA VAL A 64 -5.22 -19.40 0.48
C VAL A 64 -4.66 -19.40 -0.93
N ILE A 65 -5.43 -18.86 -1.86
CA ILE A 65 -5.03 -18.63 -3.24
C ILE A 65 -5.31 -17.16 -3.61
N PRO A 66 -4.57 -16.58 -4.58
CA PRO A 66 -4.93 -15.27 -5.13
C PRO A 66 -6.38 -15.26 -5.61
N ALA A 67 -7.08 -14.18 -5.36
CA ALA A 67 -8.45 -13.98 -5.83
C ALA A 67 -8.52 -12.86 -6.86
N ASP A 68 -9.44 -13.00 -7.79
CA ASP A 68 -9.82 -11.97 -8.74
C ASP A 68 -10.98 -11.14 -8.20
N PHE A 69 -11.18 -9.95 -8.76
CA PHE A 69 -12.42 -9.19 -8.54
C PHE A 69 -13.55 -9.77 -9.39
N SER A 70 -14.63 -10.16 -8.74
CA SER A 70 -15.85 -10.54 -9.44
C SER A 70 -16.56 -9.32 -10.03
N GLN A 71 -17.29 -9.49 -11.14
CA GLN A 71 -18.10 -8.41 -11.70
C GLN A 71 -19.10 -7.87 -10.66
N GLU A 72 -19.70 -8.75 -9.85
CA GLU A 72 -20.62 -8.36 -8.79
C GLU A 72 -19.99 -7.42 -7.76
N THR A 73 -18.78 -7.73 -7.31
CA THR A 73 -18.03 -6.86 -6.38
C THR A 73 -17.72 -5.52 -7.03
N VAL A 74 -17.29 -5.51 -8.30
CA VAL A 74 -16.99 -4.30 -9.06
C VAL A 74 -18.24 -3.44 -9.23
N ASP A 75 -19.39 -4.04 -9.59
CA ASP A 75 -20.64 -3.31 -9.75
C ASP A 75 -21.07 -2.63 -8.44
N ARG A 76 -21.00 -3.33 -7.31
CA ARG A 76 -21.35 -2.77 -5.99
C ARG A 76 -20.39 -1.65 -5.55
N LEU A 77 -19.08 -1.81 -5.79
CA LEU A 77 -18.09 -0.75 -5.53
C LEU A 77 -18.34 0.47 -6.41
N TYR A 78 -18.68 0.24 -7.69
CA TYR A 78 -19.00 1.31 -8.63
C TYR A 78 -20.27 2.06 -8.22
N ASP A 79 -21.34 1.35 -7.90
CA ASP A 79 -22.60 1.95 -7.46
C ASP A 79 -22.43 2.80 -6.19
N TYR A 80 -21.61 2.34 -5.25
CA TYR A 80 -21.39 3.07 -4.00
C TYR A 80 -20.46 4.28 -4.18
N LEU A 81 -19.32 4.13 -4.89
CA LEU A 81 -18.29 5.14 -4.99
C LEU A 81 -18.54 6.16 -6.11
N VAL A 82 -19.12 5.72 -7.20
CA VAL A 82 -19.35 6.54 -8.41
C VAL A 82 -20.80 7.02 -8.49
N GLY A 83 -21.75 6.14 -8.18
CA GLY A 83 -23.19 6.43 -8.24
C GLY A 83 -23.63 6.96 -9.61
N ASP A 84 -24.30 8.09 -9.60
CA ASP A 84 -24.79 8.74 -10.82
C ASP A 84 -23.73 9.55 -11.60
N THR A 85 -22.50 9.60 -11.11
CA THR A 85 -21.40 10.31 -11.79
C THR A 85 -21.09 9.65 -13.12
N VAL A 86 -21.00 10.46 -14.17
CA VAL A 86 -20.66 9.94 -15.50
C VAL A 86 -19.16 9.72 -15.58
N MET A 87 -18.77 8.48 -15.86
CA MET A 87 -17.39 8.08 -16.11
C MET A 87 -17.18 7.82 -17.60
N TYR A 88 -15.95 8.03 -18.06
CA TYR A 88 -15.55 7.88 -19.45
C TYR A 88 -14.40 6.91 -19.61
N GLU A 89 -14.33 6.20 -20.73
CA GLU A 89 -13.17 5.36 -21.07
C GLU A 89 -11.98 6.22 -21.52
N MET A 90 -10.77 5.81 -21.16
CA MET A 90 -9.53 6.50 -21.58
C MET A 90 -9.28 6.45 -23.09
N THR A 91 -9.90 5.53 -23.80
CA THR A 91 -9.82 5.39 -25.27
C THR A 91 -10.62 6.44 -26.04
N SER A 92 -11.07 7.48 -25.37
CA SER A 92 -11.79 8.59 -26.01
C SER A 92 -11.00 9.16 -27.18
N LEU A 93 -11.70 9.36 -28.30
CA LEU A 93 -11.07 9.86 -29.52
C LEU A 93 -10.69 11.33 -29.34
N ARG A 94 -9.40 11.61 -29.43
CA ARG A 94 -8.85 12.96 -29.36
C ARG A 94 -9.31 13.79 -30.57
N SER A 95 -9.59 15.06 -30.34
CA SER A 95 -9.95 15.98 -31.40
C SER A 95 -8.72 16.38 -32.21
N LYS A 96 -8.95 16.88 -33.43
CA LYS A 96 -7.89 17.49 -34.23
C LYS A 96 -7.18 18.60 -33.48
N ALA A 97 -7.91 19.43 -32.72
CA ALA A 97 -7.32 20.54 -31.98
C ALA A 97 -6.35 20.04 -30.87
N ASP A 98 -6.66 18.90 -30.23
CA ASP A 98 -5.78 18.32 -29.21
C ASP A 98 -4.51 17.77 -29.83
N ILE A 99 -4.64 17.10 -30.97
CA ILE A 99 -3.49 16.59 -31.74
C ILE A 99 -2.64 17.72 -32.27
N GLU A 100 -3.25 18.81 -32.76
CA GLU A 100 -2.51 20.00 -33.22
C GLU A 100 -1.71 20.66 -32.11
N ALA A 101 -2.30 20.79 -30.91
CA ALA A 101 -1.60 21.35 -29.75
C ALA A 101 -0.34 20.54 -29.43
N GLU A 102 -0.47 19.21 -29.33
CA GLU A 102 0.68 18.35 -29.06
C GLU A 102 1.71 18.35 -30.21
N LEU A 103 1.25 18.40 -31.46
CA LEU A 103 2.14 18.55 -32.61
C LEU A 103 2.98 19.85 -32.55
N ILE A 104 2.40 20.93 -32.05
CA ILE A 104 3.12 22.20 -31.86
C ILE A 104 4.25 22.02 -30.86
N ASP A 105 3.97 21.38 -29.71
CA ASP A 105 4.97 21.16 -28.66
C ASP A 105 6.12 20.26 -29.14
N TRP A 106 5.82 19.17 -29.85
CA TRP A 106 6.84 18.30 -30.39
C TRP A 106 7.67 18.97 -31.49
N LYS A 107 7.04 19.78 -32.35
CA LYS A 107 7.76 20.58 -33.37
C LYS A 107 8.65 21.64 -32.72
N GLN A 108 8.23 22.21 -31.61
CA GLN A 108 9.06 23.13 -30.84
C GLN A 108 10.27 22.41 -30.27
N THR A 109 10.09 21.21 -29.65
CA THR A 109 11.19 20.36 -29.17
C THR A 109 12.17 20.02 -30.33
N LEU A 110 11.67 19.65 -31.49
CA LEU A 110 12.49 19.33 -32.66
C LEU A 110 13.32 20.53 -33.15
N SER A 111 12.76 21.73 -33.03
CA SER A 111 13.43 22.98 -33.44
C SER A 111 14.34 23.59 -32.36
N ASP A 112 14.31 23.10 -31.14
CA ASP A 112 15.16 23.60 -30.05
C ASP A 112 16.64 23.28 -30.35
N PRO A 113 17.52 24.27 -30.44
CA PRO A 113 18.94 24.05 -30.66
C PRO A 113 19.63 23.35 -29.49
N ASN A 114 19.03 23.39 -28.28
CA ASN A 114 19.57 22.75 -27.06
C ASN A 114 19.04 21.32 -26.84
N ALA A 115 18.05 20.88 -27.63
CA ALA A 115 17.54 19.52 -27.52
C ALA A 115 18.59 18.48 -27.93
N SER A 116 18.70 17.40 -27.13
CA SER A 116 19.63 16.31 -27.45
C SER A 116 19.23 15.56 -28.72
N PRO A 117 20.16 14.83 -29.36
CA PRO A 117 19.84 14.00 -30.52
C PRO A 117 18.71 12.98 -30.21
N GLU A 118 18.67 12.42 -29.00
CA GLU A 118 17.64 11.48 -28.59
C GLU A 118 16.27 12.17 -28.47
N GLN A 119 16.21 13.37 -27.88
CA GLN A 119 14.99 14.16 -27.78
C GLN A 119 14.45 14.53 -29.18
N LYS A 120 15.33 14.87 -30.12
CA LYS A 120 14.93 15.15 -31.50
C LYS A 120 14.40 13.93 -32.25
N ALA A 121 15.06 12.76 -32.06
CA ALA A 121 14.58 11.50 -32.65
C ALA A 121 13.21 11.11 -32.09
N GLN A 122 12.99 11.26 -30.77
CA GLN A 122 11.69 11.04 -30.13
C GLN A 122 10.62 12.02 -30.67
N ALA A 123 10.97 13.28 -30.88
CA ALA A 123 10.07 14.27 -31.41
C ALA A 123 9.68 13.95 -32.88
N GLU A 124 10.62 13.50 -33.70
CA GLU A 124 10.33 13.05 -35.08
C GLU A 124 9.35 11.88 -35.11
N GLU A 125 9.56 10.88 -34.26
CA GLU A 125 8.68 9.71 -34.14
C GLU A 125 7.27 10.14 -33.72
N LYS A 126 7.16 10.98 -32.66
CA LYS A 126 5.88 11.47 -32.16
C LYS A 126 5.14 12.34 -33.17
N ILE A 127 5.85 13.19 -33.90
CA ILE A 127 5.25 14.00 -34.99
C ILE A 127 4.69 13.10 -36.11
N ALA A 128 5.40 12.04 -36.47
CA ALA A 128 4.92 11.09 -37.47
C ALA A 128 3.66 10.33 -37.00
N GLU A 129 3.67 9.84 -35.78
CA GLU A 129 2.53 9.17 -35.16
C GLU A 129 1.29 10.08 -35.09
N LEU A 130 1.44 11.28 -34.53
CA LEU A 130 0.36 12.25 -34.38
C LEU A 130 -0.19 12.76 -35.71
N THR A 131 0.68 12.91 -36.72
CA THR A 131 0.25 13.29 -38.08
C THR A 131 -0.64 12.19 -38.70
N GLY A 132 -0.32 10.93 -38.44
CA GLY A 132 -1.16 9.80 -38.85
C GLY A 132 -2.52 9.80 -38.13
N GLN A 133 -2.53 10.05 -36.83
CA GLN A 133 -3.75 10.13 -36.02
C GLN A 133 -4.65 11.32 -36.43
N TYR A 134 -4.06 12.46 -36.73
CA TYR A 134 -4.78 13.69 -37.14
C TYR A 134 -5.73 13.49 -38.29
N ALA A 135 -5.32 12.71 -39.30
CA ALA A 135 -6.12 12.45 -40.47
C ALA A 135 -7.45 11.73 -40.16
N ALA A 136 -7.48 10.91 -39.16
CA ALA A 136 -8.65 10.14 -38.69
C ALA A 136 -9.40 10.80 -37.52
N ALA A 137 -8.83 11.84 -36.92
CA ALA A 137 -9.38 12.46 -35.73
C ALA A 137 -10.67 13.25 -36.00
N PRO A 138 -11.64 13.23 -35.07
CA PRO A 138 -12.83 14.06 -35.16
C PRO A 138 -12.51 15.55 -34.93
N GLU A 139 -13.37 16.45 -35.38
CA GLU A 139 -13.23 17.89 -35.13
C GLU A 139 -13.32 18.26 -33.64
N THR A 140 -14.17 17.54 -32.91
CA THR A 140 -14.34 17.68 -31.45
C THR A 140 -14.05 16.38 -30.79
N MET A 141 -13.49 16.44 -29.57
CA MET A 141 -13.22 15.25 -28.73
C MET A 141 -14.50 14.44 -28.53
N GLN A 142 -14.41 13.14 -28.75
CA GLN A 142 -15.50 12.20 -28.53
C GLN A 142 -15.12 11.30 -27.37
N TYR A 143 -16.00 11.26 -26.37
CA TYR A 143 -15.85 10.43 -25.20
C TYR A 143 -16.84 9.29 -25.25
N GLU A 144 -16.35 8.09 -25.02
CA GLU A 144 -17.22 6.95 -24.81
C GLU A 144 -17.55 6.88 -23.31
N ARG A 145 -18.84 6.76 -22.99
CA ARG A 145 -19.28 6.56 -21.62
C ARG A 145 -18.73 5.23 -21.14
N GLY A 146 -18.05 5.25 -19.99
CA GLY A 146 -17.50 4.06 -19.37
C GLY A 146 -18.59 3.10 -18.93
N ASN A 147 -18.35 1.82 -19.14
CA ASN A 147 -19.22 0.74 -18.68
C ASN A 147 -18.39 -0.12 -17.69
N PRO A 148 -18.85 -0.35 -16.44
CA PRO A 148 -18.12 -1.10 -15.43
C PRO A 148 -18.04 -2.61 -15.73
N THR A 149 -17.76 -2.98 -16.96
CA THR A 149 -17.65 -4.39 -17.38
C THR A 149 -16.19 -4.80 -17.46
N ILE A 150 -15.81 -5.79 -16.64
CA ILE A 150 -14.46 -6.39 -16.68
C ILE A 150 -14.23 -7.04 -18.06
N ARG A 151 -13.10 -6.69 -18.67
CA ARG A 151 -12.68 -7.21 -19.96
C ARG A 151 -11.41 -8.04 -19.79
N GLU A 152 -11.23 -9.05 -20.64
CA GLU A 152 -9.99 -9.79 -20.70
C GLU A 152 -8.98 -9.03 -21.55
N LEU A 153 -7.72 -9.04 -21.11
CA LEU A 153 -6.58 -8.52 -21.85
C LEU A 153 -5.78 -9.67 -22.43
N GLU A 154 -5.32 -9.47 -23.65
CA GLU A 154 -4.41 -10.41 -24.29
C GLU A 154 -2.96 -10.14 -23.84
N SER A 155 -2.18 -11.21 -23.82
CA SER A 155 -0.74 -11.12 -23.60
C SER A 155 -0.07 -10.38 -24.76
N ARG A 156 0.96 -9.58 -24.47
CA ARG A 156 1.73 -8.84 -25.48
C ARG A 156 3.18 -9.28 -25.49
N ASP A 157 3.67 -9.61 -26.68
CA ASP A 157 5.08 -9.85 -26.93
C ASP A 157 5.78 -8.55 -27.33
N PHE A 158 6.86 -8.22 -26.65
CA PHE A 158 7.76 -7.14 -27.03
C PHE A 158 8.87 -7.71 -27.93
N THR A 159 8.60 -7.81 -29.23
CA THR A 159 9.53 -8.43 -30.18
C THR A 159 10.45 -7.43 -30.89
N SER A 160 10.17 -6.15 -30.79
CA SER A 160 10.91 -5.13 -31.52
C SER A 160 11.35 -3.97 -30.63
N GLY A 161 12.58 -4.06 -30.12
CA GLY A 161 13.22 -2.97 -29.40
C GLY A 161 13.34 -3.18 -27.90
N LYS A 162 14.14 -2.33 -27.27
CA LYS A 162 14.31 -2.31 -25.83
C LYS A 162 13.20 -1.48 -25.21
N LEU A 163 12.49 -2.03 -24.24
CA LEU A 163 11.59 -1.25 -23.42
C LEU A 163 12.40 -0.23 -22.63
N GLN A 164 12.11 1.04 -22.84
CA GLN A 164 12.71 2.12 -22.07
C GLN A 164 11.69 2.71 -21.12
N TYR A 165 11.96 2.69 -19.83
CA TYR A 165 11.16 3.39 -18.85
C TYR A 165 12.04 4.21 -17.91
N THR A 166 11.49 5.25 -17.33
CA THR A 166 12.22 6.11 -16.41
C THR A 166 11.70 5.83 -15.00
N TYR A 167 12.59 5.36 -14.13
CA TYR A 167 12.32 5.19 -12.72
C TYR A 167 13.20 6.14 -11.91
N MET A 168 12.58 7.01 -11.11
CA MET A 168 13.27 8.04 -10.30
C MET A 168 14.33 8.85 -11.10
N GLY A 169 14.03 9.21 -12.35
CA GLY A 169 14.94 9.97 -13.21
C GLY A 169 16.05 9.14 -13.89
N VAL A 170 16.13 7.84 -13.60
CA VAL A 170 17.08 6.93 -14.24
C VAL A 170 16.38 6.20 -15.40
N LYS A 171 16.95 6.29 -16.59
CA LYS A 171 16.48 5.48 -17.73
C LYS A 171 16.94 4.05 -17.55
N LEU A 172 15.97 3.15 -17.43
CA LEU A 172 16.19 1.71 -17.45
C LEU A 172 15.85 1.19 -18.85
N THR A 173 16.67 0.25 -19.32
CA THR A 173 16.48 -0.36 -20.66
C THR A 173 16.40 -1.86 -20.46
N GLU A 174 15.30 -2.45 -20.88
CA GLU A 174 15.12 -3.90 -20.87
C GLU A 174 15.33 -4.51 -22.24
N GLU A 175 15.89 -5.72 -22.27
CA GLU A 175 16.02 -6.47 -23.52
C GLU A 175 14.63 -6.93 -23.98
N PRO A 176 14.45 -7.16 -25.31
CA PRO A 176 13.20 -7.71 -25.84
C PRO A 176 12.81 -8.99 -25.09
N GLY A 177 11.58 -9.07 -24.67
CA GLY A 177 11.07 -10.20 -23.91
C GLY A 177 9.55 -10.34 -24.03
N HIS A 178 9.05 -11.33 -23.36
CA HIS A 178 7.62 -11.53 -23.18
C HIS A 178 7.21 -10.90 -21.85
N MET A 179 6.26 -9.95 -21.89
CA MET A 179 5.56 -9.49 -20.69
C MET A 179 4.15 -10.07 -20.74
N ASP A 180 3.85 -10.93 -19.79
CA ASP A 180 2.49 -11.43 -19.63
C ASP A 180 1.60 -10.31 -19.07
N THR A 181 0.90 -9.63 -20.00
CA THR A 181 -0.10 -8.62 -19.67
C THR A 181 -1.51 -9.19 -19.73
N SER A 182 -1.64 -10.51 -19.92
CA SER A 182 -2.96 -11.15 -19.86
C SER A 182 -3.59 -10.93 -18.49
N GLY A 183 -4.89 -10.76 -18.47
CA GLY A 183 -5.60 -10.51 -17.24
C GLY A 183 -6.94 -9.83 -17.49
N LYS A 184 -7.51 -9.28 -16.42
CA LYS A 184 -8.78 -8.59 -16.44
C LYS A 184 -8.55 -7.09 -16.23
N TYR A 185 -9.27 -6.29 -16.95
CA TYR A 185 -9.10 -4.85 -16.92
C TYR A 185 -10.43 -4.13 -17.01
N PHE A 186 -10.54 -3.09 -16.21
CA PHE A 186 -11.58 -2.08 -16.32
C PHE A 186 -11.02 -0.76 -15.82
N GLU A 187 -11.17 0.29 -16.58
CA GLU A 187 -10.75 1.62 -16.19
C GLU A 187 -11.70 2.66 -16.80
N VAL A 188 -12.19 3.55 -15.96
CA VAL A 188 -12.98 4.71 -16.36
C VAL A 188 -12.54 5.94 -15.58
N HIS A 189 -12.73 7.09 -16.16
CA HIS A 189 -12.30 8.37 -15.62
C HIS A 189 -13.48 9.33 -15.49
N GLN A 190 -13.44 10.12 -14.43
CA GLN A 190 -14.36 11.23 -14.21
C GLN A 190 -13.76 12.49 -14.84
N ASN A 191 -14.56 13.20 -15.62
CA ASN A 191 -14.20 14.53 -16.10
C ASN A 191 -14.93 15.61 -15.30
N ASN A 192 -14.20 16.64 -14.86
CA ASN A 192 -14.66 17.59 -13.83
C ASN A 192 -15.44 18.77 -14.35
N THR A 193 -16.18 18.68 -15.43
CA THR A 193 -16.75 19.93 -15.92
C THR A 193 -18.20 19.83 -16.30
N GLY A 194 -19.09 19.78 -15.34
CA GLY A 194 -20.49 20.15 -15.48
C GLY A 194 -21.15 20.04 -16.88
N GLY A 195 -20.63 19.17 -17.75
CA GLY A 195 -21.11 18.94 -19.10
C GLY A 195 -20.22 19.51 -20.23
N GLU A 196 -19.22 20.34 -19.93
CA GLU A 196 -18.19 20.71 -20.90
C GLU A 196 -16.88 19.96 -20.62
N ILE A 197 -16.45 19.18 -21.57
CA ILE A 197 -15.19 18.45 -21.51
C ILE A 197 -14.07 19.45 -21.75
N ILE A 198 -13.53 19.99 -20.64
CA ILE A 198 -12.36 20.85 -20.71
C ILE A 198 -11.12 19.97 -20.58
N LYS A 199 -10.18 20.27 -21.47
CA LYS A 199 -8.84 19.70 -21.51
C LYS A 199 -8.24 19.54 -20.11
N THR A 200 -7.68 18.41 -19.88
CA THR A 200 -6.43 18.17 -19.19
C THR A 200 -6.40 17.58 -17.81
N GLU A 201 -7.39 17.63 -16.95
CA GLU A 201 -7.21 17.03 -15.64
C GLU A 201 -8.22 15.92 -15.38
N ASN A 202 -7.69 14.71 -15.37
CA ASN A 202 -8.37 13.55 -14.85
C ASN A 202 -8.57 13.73 -13.34
N VAL A 203 -9.77 14.10 -12.94
CA VAL A 203 -10.10 14.40 -11.54
C VAL A 203 -10.54 13.20 -10.74
N GLY A 204 -10.66 12.07 -11.38
CA GLY A 204 -11.03 10.84 -10.73
C GLY A 204 -10.96 9.65 -11.67
N GLY A 205 -10.84 8.48 -11.12
CA GLY A 205 -10.81 7.22 -11.85
C GLY A 205 -11.30 6.07 -11.00
N PHE A 206 -11.79 5.06 -11.68
CA PHE A 206 -12.18 3.78 -11.11
C PHE A 206 -11.57 2.70 -11.98
N SER A 207 -10.68 1.89 -11.42
CA SER A 207 -9.98 0.86 -12.17
C SER A 207 -9.90 -0.46 -11.42
N VAL A 208 -10.02 -1.53 -12.18
CA VAL A 208 -9.74 -2.90 -11.76
C VAL A 208 -8.73 -3.46 -12.74
N VAL A 209 -7.61 -3.92 -12.22
CA VAL A 209 -6.56 -4.54 -13.03
C VAL A 209 -6.15 -5.83 -12.34
N ASP A 210 -6.20 -6.92 -13.06
CA ASP A 210 -5.66 -8.19 -12.63
C ASP A 210 -4.79 -8.73 -13.76
N THR A 211 -3.49 -8.76 -13.54
CA THR A 211 -2.52 -9.27 -14.51
C THR A 211 -1.73 -10.41 -13.92
N ALA A 212 -1.36 -11.36 -14.75
CA ALA A 212 -0.57 -12.52 -14.37
C ALA A 212 0.73 -12.15 -13.64
N SER A 213 1.29 -10.96 -13.90
CA SER A 213 2.54 -10.49 -13.30
C SER A 213 2.35 -9.66 -12.03
N ARG A 214 1.18 -9.06 -11.79
CA ARG A 214 0.97 -8.09 -10.70
C ARG A 214 -0.18 -8.41 -9.76
N GLY A 215 -0.99 -9.44 -10.09
CA GLY A 215 -2.19 -9.80 -9.34
C GLY A 215 -3.30 -8.73 -9.40
N ALA A 216 -4.39 -9.03 -8.72
CA ALA A 216 -5.59 -8.20 -8.72
C ALA A 216 -5.40 -6.89 -7.92
N ARG A 217 -5.83 -5.78 -8.52
CA ARG A 217 -5.78 -4.45 -7.92
C ARG A 217 -7.06 -3.69 -8.25
N PHE A 218 -7.61 -3.06 -7.25
CA PHE A 218 -8.70 -2.10 -7.38
C PHE A 218 -8.21 -0.72 -6.94
N TYR A 219 -8.54 0.28 -7.70
CA TYR A 219 -8.20 1.66 -7.37
C TYR A 219 -9.35 2.60 -7.75
N TYR A 220 -9.71 3.47 -6.81
CA TYR A 220 -10.65 4.56 -7.02
C TYR A 220 -10.03 5.86 -6.51
N THR A 221 -10.24 6.95 -7.24
CA THR A 221 -9.88 8.29 -6.79
C THR A 221 -10.90 9.32 -7.28
N ASN A 222 -11.12 10.34 -6.45
CA ASN A 222 -11.99 11.47 -6.76
C ASN A 222 -11.36 12.76 -6.18
N THR A 223 -10.47 13.35 -6.96
CA THR A 223 -9.75 14.56 -6.55
C THR A 223 -10.67 15.78 -6.45
N ALA A 224 -11.77 15.81 -7.21
CA ALA A 224 -12.75 16.90 -7.09
C ALA A 224 -13.44 16.91 -5.72
N LEU A 225 -13.74 15.72 -5.18
CA LEU A 225 -14.30 15.59 -3.82
C LEU A 225 -13.30 16.09 -2.77
N LEU A 226 -12.04 15.69 -2.90
CA LEU A 226 -10.97 16.13 -2.02
C LEU A 226 -10.78 17.66 -2.08
N GLU A 227 -10.69 18.24 -3.27
CA GLU A 227 -10.53 19.68 -3.47
C GLU A 227 -11.73 20.47 -2.88
N SER A 228 -12.95 19.98 -3.08
CA SER A 228 -14.15 20.57 -2.48
C SER A 228 -14.08 20.55 -0.95
N ALA A 229 -13.69 19.40 -0.38
CA ALA A 229 -13.61 19.21 1.06
C ALA A 229 -12.56 20.11 1.73
N LEU A 230 -11.46 20.36 1.06
CA LEU A 230 -10.35 21.17 1.54
C LEU A 230 -10.48 22.68 1.20
N GLY A 231 -11.68 23.10 0.75
CA GLY A 231 -11.97 24.52 0.48
C GLY A 231 -11.33 25.03 -0.81
N GLY A 232 -11.28 24.18 -1.82
CA GLY A 232 -10.61 24.37 -3.10
C GLY A 232 -10.87 25.74 -3.74
N THR A 233 -9.82 26.54 -3.80
CA THR A 233 -9.75 27.80 -4.53
C THR A 233 -9.06 27.66 -5.88
N GLY A 234 -9.11 26.47 -6.49
CA GLY A 234 -8.44 26.16 -7.76
C GLY A 234 -6.93 25.90 -7.64
N GLY A 235 -6.43 25.74 -6.42
CA GLY A 235 -5.04 25.35 -6.14
C GLY A 235 -4.96 23.87 -5.77
N ARG A 236 -3.86 23.23 -6.14
CA ARG A 236 -3.60 21.86 -5.71
C ARG A 236 -3.44 21.79 -4.21
N SER A 237 -4.04 20.77 -3.59
CA SER A 237 -3.79 20.44 -2.19
C SER A 237 -2.77 19.29 -2.13
N PHE A 238 -1.79 19.41 -1.24
CA PHE A 238 -0.71 18.47 -1.09
C PHE A 238 -0.79 17.80 0.27
N GLU A 239 -0.69 16.50 0.30
CA GLU A 239 -0.52 15.72 1.53
C GLU A 239 0.90 15.96 2.06
N VAL A 240 1.00 16.33 3.33
CA VAL A 240 2.28 16.67 3.97
C VAL A 240 2.79 15.52 4.80
N GLY A 241 1.95 14.97 5.69
CA GLY A 241 2.34 13.92 6.60
C GLY A 241 1.25 13.59 7.61
N LYS A 242 1.55 12.63 8.45
CA LYS A 242 0.66 12.23 9.55
C LYS A 242 0.67 13.29 10.63
N ILE A 243 -0.49 13.51 11.23
CA ILE A 243 -0.66 14.37 12.39
C ILE A 243 -1.60 13.68 13.37
N THR A 244 -1.31 13.77 14.65
CA THR A 244 -2.21 13.28 15.68
C THR A 244 -3.31 14.31 15.96
N GLN A 245 -4.43 13.86 16.52
CA GLN A 245 -5.51 14.74 16.96
C GLN A 245 -5.01 15.77 17.98
N GLU A 246 -4.13 15.37 18.89
CA GLU A 246 -3.55 16.26 19.90
C GLU A 246 -2.67 17.34 19.26
N GLU A 247 -1.84 16.99 18.30
CA GLU A 247 -1.00 17.95 17.56
C GLU A 247 -1.85 18.91 16.73
N TRP A 248 -2.92 18.41 16.09
CA TRP A 248 -3.88 19.20 15.34
C TRP A 248 -4.55 20.25 16.22
N GLU A 249 -5.05 19.86 17.38
CA GLU A 249 -5.69 20.75 18.35
C GLU A 249 -4.70 21.76 18.94
N LYS A 250 -3.51 21.32 19.28
CA LYS A 250 -2.44 22.17 19.81
C LYS A 250 -1.96 23.20 18.79
N ALA A 251 -1.95 22.86 17.52
CA ALA A 251 -1.63 23.80 16.44
C ALA A 251 -2.75 24.81 16.19
N GLY A 252 -3.96 24.59 16.72
CA GLY A 252 -5.09 25.50 16.62
C GLY A 252 -5.79 25.49 15.26
N TYR A 253 -5.71 24.39 14.51
CA TYR A 253 -6.34 24.25 13.18
C TYR A 253 -7.88 24.12 13.22
N GLY A 254 -8.46 23.99 14.41
CA GLY A 254 -9.91 23.85 14.57
C GLY A 254 -10.41 22.42 14.31
N PHE A 255 -11.69 22.29 13.97
CA PHE A 255 -12.29 21.00 13.66
C PHE A 255 -12.03 20.61 12.21
N ALA A 256 -11.55 19.39 11.98
CA ALA A 256 -11.21 18.87 10.65
C ALA A 256 -12.43 18.59 9.74
N GLY A 257 -13.65 18.82 10.25
CA GLY A 257 -14.89 18.58 9.53
C GLY A 257 -15.46 17.17 9.71
N MET A 258 -14.67 16.24 10.23
CA MET A 258 -15.06 14.87 10.62
C MET A 258 -14.07 14.33 11.66
N GLY A 259 -14.43 13.25 12.33
CA GLY A 259 -13.57 12.54 13.26
C GLY A 259 -13.17 11.15 12.77
N PRO A 260 -12.23 10.46 13.47
CA PRO A 260 -11.78 9.12 13.08
C PRO A 260 -12.88 8.07 13.12
N ASP A 261 -13.85 8.20 14.03
CA ASP A 261 -15.00 7.28 14.12
C ASP A 261 -15.92 7.42 12.91
N GLU A 262 -16.14 8.66 12.43
CA GLU A 262 -16.93 8.93 11.24
C GLU A 262 -16.23 8.42 9.98
N ALA A 263 -14.90 8.54 9.90
CA ALA A 263 -14.10 7.98 8.82
C ALA A 263 -14.18 6.44 8.81
N SER A 264 -14.06 5.81 9.98
CA SER A 264 -14.23 4.36 10.15
C SER A 264 -15.62 3.91 9.73
N ALA A 265 -16.67 4.63 10.12
CA ALA A 265 -18.05 4.32 9.76
C ALA A 265 -18.26 4.38 8.25
N ALA A 266 -17.73 5.41 7.57
CA ALA A 266 -17.84 5.53 6.11
C ALA A 266 -17.20 4.35 5.37
N VAL A 267 -16.07 3.85 5.87
CA VAL A 267 -15.40 2.69 5.26
C VAL A 267 -16.15 1.38 5.58
N ASN A 268 -16.67 1.21 6.79
CA ASN A 268 -17.53 0.07 7.12
C ASN A 268 -18.80 0.03 6.26
N ASP A 269 -19.41 1.18 5.96
CA ASP A 269 -20.53 1.29 5.06
C ASP A 269 -20.16 0.90 3.63
N LEU A 270 -18.99 1.32 3.13
CA LEU A 270 -18.46 0.87 1.84
C LEU A 270 -18.27 -0.64 1.80
N LEU A 271 -17.59 -1.22 2.79
CA LEU A 271 -17.36 -2.66 2.85
C LEU A 271 -18.67 -3.45 2.87
N SER A 272 -19.64 -2.97 3.65
CA SER A 272 -20.98 -3.58 3.73
C SER A 272 -21.72 -3.48 2.41
N ALA A 273 -21.74 -2.31 1.77
CA ALA A 273 -22.40 -2.09 0.49
C ALA A 273 -21.79 -2.95 -0.62
N ALA A 274 -20.45 -3.08 -0.62
CA ALA A 274 -19.73 -3.93 -1.57
C ALA A 274 -19.85 -5.43 -1.28
N GLY A 275 -20.45 -5.82 -0.14
CA GLY A 275 -20.54 -7.22 0.28
C GLY A 275 -19.21 -7.83 0.73
N ILE A 276 -18.30 -7.00 1.20
CA ILE A 276 -16.97 -7.39 1.68
C ILE A 276 -17.06 -7.58 3.20
N HIS A 277 -17.19 -8.83 3.65
CA HIS A 277 -17.45 -9.15 5.06
C HIS A 277 -16.23 -9.65 5.83
N ASN A 278 -15.13 -9.83 5.15
CA ASN A 278 -13.89 -10.40 5.69
C ASN A 278 -12.76 -9.37 5.88
N LEU A 279 -13.04 -8.11 5.60
CA LEU A 279 -12.18 -6.97 5.93
C LEU A 279 -12.79 -6.18 7.07
N THR A 280 -11.96 -5.72 7.99
CA THR A 280 -12.35 -4.87 9.14
C THR A 280 -11.41 -3.69 9.25
N VAL A 281 -11.90 -2.57 9.75
CA VAL A 281 -11.04 -1.41 10.05
C VAL A 281 -10.09 -1.77 11.17
N SER A 282 -8.79 -1.61 10.93
CA SER A 282 -7.72 -1.89 11.90
C SER A 282 -7.14 -0.61 12.51
N SER A 283 -6.98 0.44 11.70
CA SER A 283 -6.45 1.71 12.16
C SER A 283 -6.92 2.87 11.31
N VAL A 284 -6.87 4.07 11.90
CA VAL A 284 -7.20 5.33 11.24
C VAL A 284 -6.09 6.32 11.52
N GLU A 285 -5.56 6.91 10.48
CA GLU A 285 -4.53 7.94 10.56
C GLU A 285 -5.06 9.27 10.03
N MET A 286 -4.73 10.36 10.70
CA MET A 286 -5.02 11.71 10.23
C MET A 286 -3.85 12.22 9.40
N TRP A 287 -4.14 12.79 8.23
CA TRP A 287 -3.17 13.33 7.29
C TRP A 287 -3.42 14.82 7.04
N LEU A 288 -2.35 15.61 7.17
CA LEU A 288 -2.37 17.05 7.00
C LEU A 288 -2.24 17.42 5.53
N HIS A 289 -3.04 18.37 5.09
CA HIS A 289 -3.01 18.91 3.74
C HIS A 289 -2.68 20.40 3.73
N THR A 290 -1.92 20.84 2.73
CA THR A 290 -1.49 22.23 2.55
C THR A 290 -1.63 22.66 1.09
N SER A 291 -1.88 23.95 0.89
CA SER A 291 -1.75 24.59 -0.42
C SER A 291 -0.30 24.88 -0.83
N TYR A 292 0.64 24.67 0.08
CA TYR A 292 2.06 24.89 -0.13
C TYR A 292 2.71 23.60 -0.65
N ASP A 293 3.21 23.64 -1.87
CA ASP A 293 3.96 22.52 -2.44
C ASP A 293 5.41 22.55 -1.94
N ALA A 294 5.68 21.83 -0.86
CA ALA A 294 7.01 21.70 -0.30
C ALA A 294 7.99 21.05 -1.30
N GLY A 295 7.52 20.16 -2.17
CA GLY A 295 8.33 19.51 -3.21
C GLY A 295 8.74 20.46 -4.33
N TYR A 296 7.89 21.41 -4.71
CA TYR A 296 8.18 22.40 -5.75
C TYR A 296 9.05 23.57 -5.27
N SER A 297 8.94 23.93 -3.99
CA SER A 297 9.79 24.96 -3.38
C SER A 297 11.23 24.54 -3.21
N LEU A 298 11.51 23.26 -3.34
CA LEU A 298 12.82 22.63 -3.16
C LEU A 298 13.51 22.39 -4.51
N ASN A 299 13.44 23.28 -5.45
CA ASN A 299 14.09 23.25 -6.76
C ASN A 299 15.45 22.51 -6.75
N GLY A 300 15.39 21.18 -6.80
CA GLY A 300 16.57 20.32 -6.95
C GLY A 300 17.33 20.01 -5.67
N ASP A 301 16.86 20.41 -4.52
CA ASP A 301 17.57 20.22 -3.25
C ASP A 301 17.12 18.94 -2.54
N SER A 302 17.98 18.43 -1.70
CA SER A 302 18.00 17.09 -1.15
C SER A 302 16.73 16.66 -0.39
N TYR A 303 16.59 15.35 -0.17
CA TYR A 303 15.56 14.73 0.68
C TYR A 303 15.51 15.35 2.09
N GLU A 304 16.66 15.81 2.62
CA GLU A 304 16.74 16.50 3.92
C GLU A 304 16.00 17.85 3.90
N ALA A 305 16.08 18.58 2.79
CA ALA A 305 15.35 19.85 2.66
C ALA A 305 13.84 19.63 2.59
N TYR A 306 13.38 18.54 1.96
CA TYR A 306 11.97 18.12 1.97
C TYR A 306 11.51 17.79 3.39
N GLN A 307 12.25 16.97 4.12
CA GLN A 307 11.94 16.63 5.52
C GLN A 307 11.92 17.86 6.43
N ALA A 308 12.86 18.80 6.22
CA ALA A 308 12.86 20.05 6.98
C ALA A 308 11.62 20.91 6.71
N ALA A 309 11.17 21.01 5.46
CA ALA A 309 9.95 21.72 5.10
C ALA A 309 8.70 21.04 5.67
N GLU A 310 8.63 19.72 5.64
CA GLU A 310 7.57 18.94 6.28
C GLU A 310 7.50 19.23 7.80
N GLN A 311 8.64 19.18 8.49
CA GLN A 311 8.72 19.49 9.91
C GLN A 311 8.33 20.94 10.22
N GLU A 312 8.69 21.90 9.37
CA GLU A 312 8.25 23.29 9.51
C GLU A 312 6.72 23.43 9.44
N ILE A 313 6.09 22.71 8.52
CA ILE A 313 4.63 22.70 8.37
C ILE A 313 3.99 22.03 9.59
N LEU A 314 4.45 20.85 9.98
CA LEU A 314 3.93 20.12 11.14
C LEU A 314 4.13 20.88 12.47
N SER A 315 5.17 21.69 12.57
CA SER A 315 5.40 22.59 13.74
C SER A 315 4.53 23.83 13.76
N GLY A 316 3.66 24.02 12.78
CA GLY A 316 2.74 25.16 12.69
C GLY A 316 3.35 26.44 12.10
N LYS A 317 4.53 26.36 11.49
CA LYS A 317 5.21 27.55 10.91
C LYS A 317 4.47 28.14 9.69
N HIS A 318 3.67 27.32 9.00
CA HIS A 318 2.92 27.69 7.81
C HIS A 318 1.40 27.45 7.95
N ASN A 319 0.85 27.77 9.13
CA ASN A 319 -0.57 27.55 9.43
C ASN A 319 -1.52 28.23 8.43
N ASP A 320 -1.11 29.35 7.84
CA ASP A 320 -1.85 30.07 6.81
C ASP A 320 -1.97 29.31 5.48
N LYS A 321 -1.21 28.24 5.32
CA LYS A 321 -1.20 27.38 4.13
C LYS A 321 -1.95 26.05 4.31
N ILE A 322 -2.32 25.72 5.54
CA ILE A 322 -3.07 24.51 5.83
C ILE A 322 -4.46 24.58 5.20
N THR A 323 -4.81 23.61 4.40
CA THR A 323 -6.12 23.51 3.73
C THR A 323 -7.09 22.61 4.48
N GLY A 324 -6.59 21.66 5.26
CA GLY A 324 -7.42 20.77 6.05
C GLY A 324 -6.71 19.48 6.44
N ALA A 325 -7.51 18.52 6.89
CA ALA A 325 -7.06 17.18 7.16
C ALA A 325 -8.01 16.15 6.53
N THR A 326 -7.48 15.00 6.25
CA THR A 326 -8.21 13.81 5.82
C THR A 326 -7.84 12.63 6.71
N TYR A 327 -8.56 11.53 6.56
CA TYR A 327 -8.28 10.30 7.31
C TYR A 327 -7.97 9.18 6.34
N ARG A 328 -6.87 8.48 6.57
CA ARG A 328 -6.54 7.21 5.92
C ARG A 328 -6.95 6.07 6.83
N VAL A 329 -7.90 5.28 6.35
CA VAL A 329 -8.43 4.12 7.05
C VAL A 329 -7.79 2.87 6.48
N TYR A 330 -7.17 2.09 7.33
CA TYR A 330 -6.57 0.80 6.97
C TYR A 330 -7.51 -0.31 7.38
N CYS A 331 -7.74 -1.25 6.46
CA CYS A 331 -8.48 -2.46 6.76
C CYS A 331 -7.57 -3.68 6.66
N VAL A 332 -7.82 -4.65 7.53
CA VAL A 332 -7.15 -5.95 7.53
C VAL A 332 -8.19 -7.05 7.37
N ARG A 333 -7.76 -8.16 6.80
CA ARG A 333 -8.59 -9.36 6.73
C ARG A 333 -8.66 -10.04 8.08
N GLN A 334 -9.84 -10.54 8.42
CA GLN A 334 -10.06 -11.39 9.58
C GLN A 334 -10.35 -12.82 9.18
N VAL A 335 -9.72 -13.77 9.89
CA VAL A 335 -9.97 -15.20 9.75
C VAL A 335 -10.25 -15.77 11.13
N SER A 336 -11.46 -16.26 11.36
CA SER A 336 -11.91 -16.78 12.66
C SER A 336 -11.71 -15.78 13.83
N GLY A 337 -11.90 -14.48 13.57
CA GLY A 337 -11.72 -13.42 14.56
C GLY A 337 -10.26 -13.01 14.81
N VAL A 338 -9.32 -13.50 14.01
CA VAL A 338 -7.90 -13.15 14.09
C VAL A 338 -7.53 -12.28 12.89
N ASP A 339 -6.89 -11.17 13.13
CA ASP A 339 -6.42 -10.27 12.09
C ASP A 339 -5.26 -10.89 11.30
N VAL A 340 -5.29 -10.70 10.00
CA VAL A 340 -4.14 -11.00 9.13
C VAL A 340 -3.34 -9.71 8.98
N THR A 341 -2.12 -9.72 9.49
CA THR A 341 -1.26 -8.53 9.40
C THR A 341 -0.89 -8.26 7.94
N SER A 342 -1.16 -7.05 7.49
CA SER A 342 -0.66 -6.51 6.22
C SER A 342 0.35 -5.41 6.54
N ASP A 343 1.61 -5.64 6.24
CA ASP A 343 2.58 -4.55 6.27
C ASP A 343 2.45 -3.74 4.98
N THR A 344 2.45 -2.42 5.13
CA THR A 344 2.47 -1.48 4.01
C THR A 344 3.78 -1.50 3.22
N LEU A 345 4.76 -2.22 3.68
CA LEU A 345 5.87 -2.65 2.85
C LEU A 345 5.35 -3.70 1.86
N SER A 346 4.60 -3.24 0.89
CA SER A 346 4.66 -3.89 -0.41
C SER A 346 6.12 -3.79 -0.81
N SER A 347 6.89 -4.74 -0.36
CA SER A 347 8.24 -4.87 -0.85
C SER A 347 8.14 -4.85 -2.35
N TYR A 348 8.70 -3.84 -2.94
CA TYR A 348 9.19 -3.93 -4.29
C TYR A 348 10.25 -5.02 -4.27
N LEU A 349 9.79 -6.26 -4.23
CA LEU A 349 10.64 -7.37 -4.47
C LEU A 349 10.88 -7.39 -5.95
N ASP A 350 12.06 -6.89 -6.16
CA ASP A 350 12.98 -7.23 -7.20
C ASP A 350 12.36 -7.76 -8.50
N ASP A 351 12.61 -7.01 -9.49
CA ASP A 351 12.42 -7.07 -10.93
C ASP A 351 12.69 -8.38 -11.65
N SER A 352 12.77 -9.47 -10.96
CA SER A 352 12.82 -10.74 -11.68
C SER A 352 11.41 -11.06 -12.19
N TYR A 353 11.28 -11.12 -13.47
CA TYR A 353 10.18 -11.46 -14.37
C TYR A 353 9.31 -12.67 -13.97
N GLY A 354 8.93 -12.80 -12.71
CA GLY A 354 8.09 -13.86 -12.19
C GLY A 354 6.74 -13.31 -11.69
N LYS A 355 5.73 -14.16 -11.65
CA LYS A 355 4.49 -13.89 -10.94
C LYS A 355 4.84 -13.49 -9.51
N GLN A 356 4.37 -12.31 -9.08
CA GLN A 356 4.52 -11.84 -7.71
C GLN A 356 3.16 -11.85 -7.04
N TRP A 357 3.12 -12.34 -5.83
CA TRP A 357 1.92 -12.29 -5.00
C TRP A 357 2.16 -11.36 -3.82
N TYR A 358 1.71 -10.11 -3.97
CA TYR A 358 1.80 -9.09 -2.93
C TYR A 358 0.94 -9.46 -1.71
N TYR A 359 1.27 -8.91 -0.55
CA TYR A 359 0.38 -8.97 0.60
C TYR A 359 -0.89 -8.19 0.32
N GLU A 360 -2.03 -8.68 0.84
CA GLU A 360 -3.28 -7.95 0.71
C GLU A 360 -3.21 -6.65 1.50
N THR A 361 -3.57 -5.56 0.84
CA THR A 361 -3.72 -4.26 1.48
C THR A 361 -5.04 -3.64 1.06
N PHE A 362 -5.75 -3.07 2.01
CA PHE A 362 -6.93 -2.26 1.74
C PHE A 362 -6.80 -0.94 2.49
N THR A 363 -6.84 0.16 1.76
CA THR A 363 -6.83 1.51 2.31
C THR A 363 -7.95 2.33 1.70
N ALA A 364 -8.56 3.19 2.51
CA ALA A 364 -9.50 4.18 2.01
C ALA A 364 -9.18 5.54 2.62
N ASP A 365 -9.06 6.56 1.77
CA ASP A 365 -8.86 7.93 2.19
C ASP A 365 -10.20 8.67 2.21
N VAL A 366 -10.52 9.28 3.34
CA VAL A 366 -11.82 9.85 3.66
C VAL A 366 -11.66 11.33 4.01
N CYS A 367 -12.42 12.18 3.37
CA CYS A 367 -12.57 13.58 3.72
C CYS A 367 -13.98 13.84 4.26
N LYS A 368 -14.24 15.06 4.77
CA LYS A 368 -15.56 15.43 5.32
C LYS A 368 -16.75 15.23 4.38
N ASP A 369 -16.50 15.18 3.06
CA ASP A 369 -17.52 15.04 2.03
C ASP A 369 -17.65 13.59 1.51
N GLY A 370 -16.81 12.66 1.97
CA GLY A 370 -16.87 11.24 1.67
C GLY A 370 -15.53 10.59 1.36
N ILE A 371 -15.57 9.37 0.84
CA ILE A 371 -14.39 8.60 0.42
C ILE A 371 -13.90 9.14 -0.92
N TYR A 372 -12.65 9.61 -0.98
CA TYR A 372 -12.06 10.15 -2.19
C TYR A 372 -10.96 9.27 -2.81
N CYS A 373 -10.46 8.29 -2.07
CA CYS A 373 -9.52 7.31 -2.61
C CYS A 373 -9.77 5.94 -1.95
N VAL A 374 -9.67 4.89 -2.75
CA VAL A 374 -9.66 3.49 -2.27
C VAL A 374 -8.60 2.74 -3.04
N SER A 375 -7.77 1.99 -2.34
CA SER A 375 -6.81 1.06 -2.92
C SER A 375 -6.97 -0.31 -2.28
N TRP A 376 -7.24 -1.33 -3.08
CA TRP A 376 -7.28 -2.72 -2.64
C TRP A 376 -6.40 -3.57 -3.53
N VAL A 377 -5.40 -4.18 -2.95
CA VAL A 377 -4.35 -4.93 -3.66
C VAL A 377 -4.33 -6.37 -3.18
N SER A 378 -4.20 -7.29 -4.11
CA SER A 378 -3.97 -8.71 -3.89
C SER A 378 -4.96 -9.38 -2.93
N PRO A 379 -6.28 -9.29 -3.17
CA PRO A 379 -7.24 -10.08 -2.43
C PRO A 379 -6.94 -11.57 -2.58
N TYR A 380 -7.42 -12.37 -1.63
CA TYR A 380 -7.25 -13.82 -1.68
C TYR A 380 -8.47 -14.57 -1.13
N GLU A 381 -8.58 -15.83 -1.49
CA GLU A 381 -9.63 -16.74 -1.03
C GLU A 381 -9.07 -17.84 -0.16
N ILE A 382 -9.83 -18.23 0.87
CA ILE A 382 -9.52 -19.39 1.70
C ILE A 382 -10.08 -20.62 1.01
N THR A 383 -9.20 -21.59 0.70
CA THR A 383 -9.60 -22.83 0.00
C THR A 383 -9.66 -24.04 0.93
N GLU A 384 -8.93 -24.00 2.04
CA GLU A 384 -8.86 -25.13 2.97
C GLU A 384 -8.52 -24.65 4.39
N THR A 385 -9.18 -25.18 5.39
CA THR A 385 -8.75 -25.08 6.80
C THR A 385 -7.84 -26.29 7.10
N ILE A 386 -6.54 -26.03 7.27
CA ILE A 386 -5.55 -27.09 7.59
C ILE A 386 -5.74 -27.51 9.06
N ALA A 387 -5.87 -26.54 9.96
CA ALA A 387 -6.21 -26.72 11.36
C ALA A 387 -7.07 -25.55 11.84
N ALA A 388 -8.10 -25.83 12.62
CA ALA A 388 -8.92 -24.80 13.27
C ALA A 388 -8.27 -24.31 14.57
N ASP A 389 -7.54 -25.18 15.24
CA ASP A 389 -6.74 -24.91 16.44
C ASP A 389 -5.30 -25.36 16.16
N THR A 390 -4.44 -24.43 15.85
CA THR A 390 -3.04 -24.69 15.54
C THR A 390 -2.23 -24.70 16.82
N LYS A 391 -1.48 -25.77 17.06
CA LYS A 391 -0.57 -25.86 18.22
C LYS A 391 0.56 -24.85 18.07
N LEU A 392 0.67 -23.97 19.04
CA LEU A 392 1.66 -22.90 19.06
C LEU A 392 2.78 -23.21 20.05
N LEU A 393 3.95 -22.61 19.80
CA LEU A 393 5.06 -22.65 20.74
C LEU A 393 4.71 -21.85 22.01
N PRO A 394 5.18 -22.28 23.20
CA PRO A 394 5.15 -21.47 24.40
C PRO A 394 5.87 -20.13 24.18
N PHE A 395 5.38 -19.05 24.79
CA PHE A 395 5.96 -17.70 24.64
C PHE A 395 7.46 -17.66 25.01
N MET A 396 7.91 -18.44 25.99
CA MET A 396 9.33 -18.55 26.36
C MET A 396 10.23 -19.00 25.19
N ASP A 397 9.73 -19.82 24.27
CA ASP A 397 10.48 -20.23 23.09
C ASP A 397 10.52 -19.12 22.04
N VAL A 398 9.42 -18.36 21.90
CA VAL A 398 9.35 -17.16 21.08
C VAL A 398 10.32 -16.08 21.58
N GLU A 399 10.32 -15.81 22.89
CA GLU A 399 11.25 -14.88 23.54
C GLU A 399 12.71 -15.26 23.24
N ARG A 400 13.05 -16.55 23.38
CA ARG A 400 14.39 -17.04 23.02
C ARG A 400 14.74 -16.77 21.57
N THR A 401 13.79 -16.99 20.67
CA THR A 401 13.96 -16.72 19.24
C THR A 401 14.16 -15.23 19.01
N ILE A 402 13.38 -14.34 19.65
CA ILE A 402 13.57 -12.88 19.55
C ILE A 402 15.01 -12.52 19.88
N HIS A 403 15.53 -12.95 21.06
CA HIS A 403 16.88 -12.62 21.48
C HIS A 403 17.97 -13.09 20.51
N GLN A 404 17.81 -14.28 19.96
CA GLN A 404 18.80 -14.88 19.06
C GLN A 404 18.75 -14.27 17.65
N MET A 405 17.55 -14.17 17.11
CA MET A 405 17.35 -13.80 15.71
C MET A 405 17.36 -12.31 15.48
N PHE A 406 16.95 -11.51 16.48
CA PHE A 406 17.04 -10.06 16.38
C PHE A 406 18.49 -9.63 16.13
N ARG A 407 19.45 -10.21 16.88
CA ARG A 407 20.85 -10.00 16.63
C ARG A 407 21.26 -10.44 15.23
N ALA A 408 20.87 -11.63 14.81
CA ALA A 408 21.26 -12.19 13.51
C ALA A 408 20.72 -11.38 12.32
N SER A 409 19.52 -10.82 12.45
CA SER A 409 18.85 -10.08 11.38
C SER A 409 19.25 -8.60 11.28
N HIS A 410 19.69 -7.99 12.39
CA HIS A 410 19.89 -6.54 12.47
C HIS A 410 21.32 -6.12 12.85
N ASP A 411 22.26 -7.06 13.03
CA ASP A 411 23.65 -6.72 13.37
C ASP A 411 24.30 -5.93 12.21
N PRO A 412 24.65 -4.65 12.43
CA PRO A 412 25.23 -3.81 11.39
C PRO A 412 26.67 -4.21 11.05
N GLY A 413 27.25 -5.18 11.77
CA GLY A 413 28.61 -5.63 11.63
C GLY A 413 29.64 -4.76 12.35
N PRO A 414 30.87 -5.26 12.45
CA PRO A 414 31.94 -4.62 13.24
C PRO A 414 32.46 -3.29 12.65
N ASP A 415 32.25 -3.07 11.35
CA ASP A 415 32.72 -1.88 10.64
C ASP A 415 31.67 -0.76 10.56
N ALA A 416 30.53 -0.93 11.23
CA ALA A 416 29.47 0.08 11.23
C ALA A 416 29.94 1.40 11.84
N ALA A 417 29.82 2.49 11.08
CA ALA A 417 30.15 3.82 11.58
C ALA A 417 29.08 4.40 12.51
N ALA A 418 27.81 4.01 12.30
CA ALA A 418 26.66 4.50 13.06
C ALA A 418 26.32 3.61 14.27
N LEU A 419 25.64 4.20 15.26
CA LEU A 419 24.97 3.50 16.34
C LEU A 419 23.55 3.14 15.88
N PHE A 420 23.16 1.88 16.04
CA PHE A 420 21.82 1.36 15.78
C PHE A 420 21.14 1.01 17.09
N GLU A 421 20.01 1.65 17.35
CA GLU A 421 19.22 1.43 18.55
C GLU A 421 17.80 1.02 18.14
N TYR A 422 17.31 -0.08 18.67
CA TYR A 422 15.97 -0.59 18.44
C TYR A 422 15.17 -0.52 19.72
N GLU A 423 14.04 0.15 19.66
CA GLU A 423 13.10 0.30 20.79
C GLU A 423 11.84 -0.48 20.43
N VAL A 424 11.70 -1.69 20.98
CA VAL A 424 10.53 -2.56 20.76
C VAL A 424 9.41 -2.12 21.69
N ASP A 425 8.24 -1.80 21.13
CA ASP A 425 7.09 -1.26 21.86
C ASP A 425 5.90 -2.23 21.94
N ARG A 426 5.78 -3.18 21.03
CA ARG A 426 4.71 -4.20 21.06
C ARG A 426 5.09 -5.48 20.33
N LEU A 427 4.51 -6.59 20.83
CA LEU A 427 4.51 -7.90 20.20
C LEU A 427 3.06 -8.27 19.89
N VAL A 428 2.78 -8.62 18.64
CA VAL A 428 1.42 -8.93 18.19
C VAL A 428 1.34 -10.36 17.70
N LEU A 429 0.44 -11.15 18.26
CA LEU A 429 0.09 -12.46 17.73
C LEU A 429 -1.05 -12.32 16.72
N SER A 430 -0.79 -12.66 15.48
CA SER A 430 -1.71 -12.48 14.37
C SER A 430 -1.58 -13.64 13.38
N LEU A 431 -2.24 -13.52 12.23
CA LEU A 431 -2.00 -14.39 11.09
C LEU A 431 -1.19 -13.65 10.02
N ARG A 432 -0.32 -14.38 9.32
CA ARG A 432 0.41 -13.86 8.17
C ARG A 432 0.51 -14.89 7.07
N ARG A 433 0.46 -14.41 5.83
CA ARG A 433 0.62 -15.27 4.66
C ARG A 433 2.09 -15.60 4.43
N ILE A 434 2.35 -16.89 4.27
CA ILE A 434 3.63 -17.41 3.78
C ILE A 434 3.41 -18.18 2.48
N ALA A 435 4.40 -18.16 1.59
CA ALA A 435 4.34 -18.90 0.34
C ALA A 435 4.45 -20.41 0.57
N GLU A 436 3.72 -21.20 -0.19
CA GLU A 436 3.96 -22.64 -0.27
C GLU A 436 5.12 -22.95 -1.24
N PRO A 437 5.86 -24.07 -1.03
CA PRO A 437 6.88 -24.48 -1.96
C PRO A 437 6.30 -24.72 -3.36
N GLY A 438 6.78 -23.99 -4.35
CA GLY A 438 6.32 -24.12 -5.74
C GLY A 438 5.78 -22.84 -6.36
N GLY A 439 5.66 -21.77 -5.62
CA GLY A 439 5.39 -20.45 -6.22
C GLY A 439 4.28 -19.63 -5.58
N VAL A 440 3.69 -18.77 -6.40
CA VAL A 440 2.72 -17.74 -6.02
C VAL A 440 1.26 -18.16 -6.24
N GLU A 441 0.99 -19.44 -6.47
CA GLU A 441 -0.36 -19.94 -6.77
C GLU A 441 -1.15 -20.33 -5.52
N SER A 442 -0.43 -20.60 -4.42
CA SER A 442 -1.03 -20.87 -3.11
C SER A 442 -0.12 -20.42 -1.98
N GLY A 443 -0.71 -20.17 -0.83
CA GLY A 443 0.00 -19.83 0.39
C GLY A 443 -0.75 -20.33 1.62
N LEU A 444 -0.11 -20.21 2.76
CA LEU A 444 -0.71 -20.51 4.05
C LEU A 444 -0.82 -19.23 4.86
N LEU A 445 -1.96 -19.00 5.50
CA LEU A 445 -2.05 -18.10 6.63
C LEU A 445 -1.70 -18.92 7.87
N VAL A 446 -0.65 -18.49 8.55
CA VAL A 446 -0.13 -19.15 9.75
C VAL A 446 -0.08 -18.17 10.91
N PRO A 447 -0.24 -18.65 12.15
CA PRO A 447 0.00 -17.82 13.33
C PRO A 447 1.45 -17.34 13.39
N VAL A 448 1.63 -16.05 13.64
CA VAL A 448 2.94 -15.41 13.74
C VAL A 448 3.00 -14.45 14.92
N TRP A 449 4.20 -14.25 15.44
CA TRP A 449 4.54 -13.15 16.33
C TRP A 449 5.26 -12.07 15.54
N ASP A 450 4.65 -10.91 15.43
CA ASP A 450 5.26 -9.71 14.86
C ASP A 450 5.82 -8.82 15.98
N VAL A 451 7.08 -8.45 15.84
CA VAL A 451 7.81 -7.56 16.77
C VAL A 451 7.84 -6.16 16.17
N TYR A 452 7.18 -5.21 16.80
CA TYR A 452 7.12 -3.83 16.34
C TYR A 452 7.90 -2.89 17.25
N GLY A 453 8.31 -1.77 16.69
CA GLY A 453 9.04 -0.74 17.40
C GLY A 453 9.69 0.25 16.44
N VAL A 454 10.60 1.05 16.97
CA VAL A 454 11.32 2.06 16.21
C VAL A 454 12.79 1.68 16.12
N ALA A 455 13.32 1.71 14.91
CA ALA A 455 14.76 1.63 14.66
C ALA A 455 15.33 3.05 14.53
N TRP A 456 16.40 3.30 15.26
CA TRP A 456 17.11 4.58 15.25
C TRP A 456 18.52 4.39 14.75
N ILE A 457 18.98 5.34 13.94
CA ILE A 457 20.37 5.40 13.47
C ILE A 457 20.98 6.73 13.90
N THR A 458 22.18 6.67 14.48
CA THR A 458 22.95 7.87 14.84
C THR A 458 24.34 7.80 14.20
N TYR A 459 24.59 8.64 13.22
CA TYR A 459 25.93 8.80 12.66
C TYR A 459 26.78 9.72 13.53
N PRO A 460 28.13 9.57 13.54
CA PRO A 460 29.01 10.45 14.30
C PRO A 460 28.86 11.91 13.91
N GLY A 461 28.38 12.73 14.86
CA GLY A 461 28.16 14.17 14.66
C GLY A 461 26.80 14.54 14.09
N GLU A 462 25.95 13.58 13.78
CA GLU A 462 24.61 13.78 13.26
C GLU A 462 23.54 13.55 14.35
N PRO A 463 22.34 14.15 14.21
CA PRO A 463 21.22 13.85 15.10
C PRO A 463 20.73 12.41 14.94
N LYS A 464 20.10 11.88 15.97
CA LYS A 464 19.40 10.58 15.94
C LYS A 464 18.26 10.63 14.93
N MET A 465 18.23 9.70 13.98
CA MET A 465 17.21 9.61 12.94
C MET A 465 16.41 8.32 13.06
N SER A 466 15.09 8.39 12.84
CA SER A 466 14.26 7.19 12.71
C SER A 466 14.53 6.52 11.37
N ALA A 467 14.79 5.21 11.43
CA ALA A 467 15.03 4.37 10.25
C ALA A 467 13.90 3.36 10.00
N SER A 468 12.89 3.32 10.87
CA SER A 468 11.81 2.33 10.78
C SER A 468 10.57 2.89 10.11
N GLY A 469 9.98 2.05 9.26
CA GLY A 469 8.61 2.23 8.78
C GLY A 469 7.59 1.50 9.66
N ALA A 470 6.37 1.34 9.18
CA ALA A 470 5.29 0.62 9.87
C ALA A 470 5.46 -0.92 9.88
N ALA A 471 6.56 -1.44 9.35
CA ALA A 471 6.78 -2.87 9.23
C ALA A 471 7.26 -3.51 10.53
N SER A 472 6.98 -4.82 10.67
CA SER A 472 7.54 -5.64 11.74
C SER A 472 9.07 -5.68 11.65
N LEU A 473 9.74 -5.44 12.77
CA LEU A 473 11.19 -5.57 12.89
C LEU A 473 11.64 -7.04 12.80
N LEU A 474 10.80 -7.95 13.24
CA LEU A 474 11.03 -9.39 13.20
C LEU A 474 9.69 -10.12 13.20
N THR A 475 9.48 -11.04 12.25
CA THR A 475 8.30 -11.90 12.21
C THR A 475 8.71 -13.35 12.47
N ILE A 476 8.09 -13.98 13.46
CA ILE A 476 8.39 -15.33 13.89
C ILE A 476 7.17 -16.22 13.70
N ASN A 477 7.32 -17.34 13.00
CA ASN A 477 6.30 -18.36 12.90
C ASN A 477 6.02 -18.95 14.29
N ALA A 478 4.81 -18.78 14.78
CA ALA A 478 4.42 -19.23 16.12
C ALA A 478 4.32 -20.76 16.26
N ILE A 479 4.40 -21.51 15.14
CA ILE A 479 4.30 -22.98 15.11
C ILE A 479 5.65 -23.64 15.37
N ASP A 480 6.73 -23.13 14.76
CA ASP A 480 8.04 -23.78 14.77
C ASP A 480 9.19 -22.84 15.15
N GLY A 481 8.92 -21.55 15.37
CA GLY A 481 9.92 -20.56 15.76
C GLY A 481 10.82 -20.09 14.64
N SER A 482 10.56 -20.46 13.39
CA SER A 482 11.31 -19.96 12.24
C SER A 482 11.05 -18.48 12.00
N VAL A 483 12.07 -17.75 11.54
CA VAL A 483 11.92 -16.34 11.14
C VAL A 483 11.43 -16.27 9.71
N ILE A 484 10.41 -15.45 9.50
CA ILE A 484 9.83 -15.21 8.18
C ILE A 484 10.49 -13.97 7.58
N ASP A 485 11.13 -14.14 6.42
CA ASP A 485 11.61 -13.04 5.60
C ASP A 485 10.44 -12.47 4.80
N LEU A 486 9.86 -11.38 5.30
CA LEU A 486 8.70 -10.74 4.68
C LEU A 486 8.96 -10.30 3.24
N SER A 487 10.23 -10.02 2.92
CA SER A 487 10.61 -9.61 1.58
C SER A 487 10.54 -10.77 0.58
N LYS A 488 10.64 -11.98 1.04
CA LYS A 488 10.57 -13.20 0.21
C LYS A 488 9.27 -13.97 0.38
N GLY A 489 8.45 -13.60 1.38
CA GLY A 489 7.19 -14.26 1.67
C GLY A 489 7.31 -15.64 2.34
N TYR A 490 8.46 -15.97 2.89
CA TYR A 490 8.67 -17.22 3.65
C TYR A 490 9.81 -17.09 4.66
#